data_0e596133bf09f48bea2c8f6fdda2a2a5
#
_entry.id   0e596133bf09f48bea2c8f6fdda2a2a5
#
_cell.length_a   1.000
_cell.length_b   1.000
_cell.length_c   1.000
_cell.angle_alpha   90.00
_cell.angle_beta   90.00
_cell.angle_gamma   90.00
#
_symmetry.space_group_name_H-M   'P 1'
#
loop_
_entity.id
_entity.type
_entity.pdbx_description
1 polymer ?
#
loop_
_entity_poly.entity_id
_entity_poly.type
_entity_poly.pdbx_seq_one_letter_code
_entity_poly.pdbx_strand_id
1 'polypeptide(L)'
;MSNIQHAVCHLQRGSGNDSGMSCHIERKTADGKVYIPDNANKARTHLNRELITFPDGVRSRTEAVQYRIDNAGLHRKVGKNQTKAIRIILTGSHEQMMKIEQSGKLDKWTDANLKWLRDTFGEDNVVSCVLHMDEKTPHLHATVVPIVTGERKRKSREGEKKYRTQTGPRLSADDVMGRGRLSTYQNTYAEAMREFGLQRGVVGSTAKHQSNGEFYRQQMLQYENDIARLNAEVEKANEG
;
A
#
# COMPACT_ATOMS: atom_id res chain seq x y z
N MET A 1 6.46 6.12 29.34
CA MET A 1 5.25 5.86 28.54
C MET A 1 5.67 4.98 27.37
N SER A 2 5.13 3.77 27.21
CA SER A 2 5.46 2.92 26.07
C SER A 2 4.93 3.60 24.80
N ASN A 3 5.82 3.96 23.86
CA ASN A 3 5.41 4.45 22.55
C ASN A 3 4.54 3.39 21.88
N ILE A 4 3.26 3.70 21.66
CA ILE A 4 2.35 2.80 20.97
C ILE A 4 2.82 2.65 19.53
N GLN A 5 3.07 1.42 19.09
CA GLN A 5 3.55 1.09 17.76
C GLN A 5 2.37 0.75 16.86
N HIS A 6 2.16 1.53 15.81
CA HIS A 6 0.97 1.42 14.96
C HIS A 6 1.20 0.53 13.73
N ALA A 7 0.19 -0.30 13.44
CA ALA A 7 0.05 -0.95 12.13
C ALA A 7 -0.45 0.08 11.10
N VAL A 8 0.15 0.10 9.93
CA VAL A 8 -0.18 1.02 8.83
C VAL A 8 -0.70 0.23 7.63
N CYS A 9 -1.96 0.47 7.27
CA CYS A 9 -2.61 -0.07 6.09
C CYS A 9 -3.22 1.07 5.30
N HIS A 10 -2.63 1.43 4.16
CA HIS A 10 -3.07 2.53 3.33
C HIS A 10 -3.49 2.03 1.95
N LEU A 11 -4.73 2.33 1.54
CA LEU A 11 -5.28 1.95 0.24
C LEU A 11 -5.44 3.17 -0.65
N GLN A 12 -5.02 3.05 -1.91
CA GLN A 12 -5.17 4.09 -2.93
C GLN A 12 -5.63 3.49 -4.25
N ARG A 13 -6.55 4.18 -4.94
CA ARG A 13 -6.96 3.80 -6.30
C ARG A 13 -5.82 4.05 -7.28
N GLY A 14 -5.54 3.08 -8.13
CA GLY A 14 -4.60 3.18 -9.23
C GLY A 14 -5.31 2.99 -10.57
N SER A 15 -4.76 3.54 -11.63
CA SER A 15 -5.28 3.34 -12.99
C SER A 15 -4.96 1.97 -13.57
N GLY A 16 -4.04 1.22 -12.98
CA GLY A 16 -3.50 -0.02 -13.53
C GLY A 16 -2.44 0.22 -14.63
N ASN A 17 -2.33 1.44 -15.12
CA ASN A 17 -1.30 1.89 -16.07
C ASN A 17 -0.61 3.16 -15.54
N ASP A 18 -0.23 3.14 -14.27
CA ASP A 18 0.55 4.20 -13.66
C ASP A 18 2.04 3.83 -13.73
N SER A 19 2.64 4.04 -14.90
CA SER A 19 4.02 3.65 -15.22
C SER A 19 5.05 4.13 -14.20
N GLY A 20 4.94 5.36 -13.72
CA GLY A 20 5.81 5.90 -12.69
C GLY A 20 5.74 5.13 -11.37
N MET A 21 4.54 4.71 -10.96
CA MET A 21 4.36 3.91 -9.76
C MET A 21 4.83 2.47 -9.96
N SER A 22 4.64 1.89 -11.15
CA SER A 22 5.20 0.57 -11.46
C SER A 22 6.73 0.60 -11.42
N CYS A 23 7.38 1.63 -11.99
CA CYS A 23 8.82 1.80 -11.88
C CYS A 23 9.28 1.89 -10.41
N HIS A 24 8.55 2.63 -9.57
CA HIS A 24 8.86 2.73 -8.15
C HIS A 24 8.70 1.37 -7.43
N ILE A 25 7.61 0.65 -7.68
CA ILE A 25 7.34 -0.63 -6.99
C ILE A 25 8.29 -1.72 -7.46
N GLU A 26 8.50 -1.85 -8.77
CA GLU A 26 9.29 -2.94 -9.36
C GLU A 26 10.78 -2.62 -9.46
N ARG A 27 11.19 -1.38 -9.13
CA ARG A 27 12.58 -0.90 -9.32
C ARG A 27 13.09 -1.07 -10.74
N LYS A 28 12.16 -1.03 -11.72
CA LYS A 28 12.43 -1.20 -13.15
C LYS A 28 11.65 -0.19 -13.97
N THR A 29 12.26 0.33 -14.99
CA THR A 29 11.58 1.12 -16.03
C THR A 29 10.84 0.20 -17.00
N ALA A 30 9.97 0.76 -17.85
CA ALA A 30 9.20 0.00 -18.83
C ALA A 30 10.08 -0.75 -19.86
N ASP A 31 11.30 -0.25 -20.13
CA ASP A 31 12.31 -0.88 -20.98
C ASP A 31 13.24 -1.85 -20.21
N GLY A 32 12.89 -2.15 -18.93
CA GLY A 32 13.59 -3.14 -18.13
C GLY A 32 14.87 -2.67 -17.43
N LYS A 33 15.22 -1.37 -17.56
CA LYS A 33 16.38 -0.81 -16.84
C LYS A 33 16.09 -0.65 -15.36
N VAL A 34 17.13 -0.73 -14.57
CA VAL A 34 17.03 -0.51 -13.12
C VAL A 34 16.61 0.94 -12.84
N TYR A 35 15.60 1.11 -12.01
CA TYR A 35 15.13 2.39 -11.50
C TYR A 35 15.30 2.43 -9.98
N ILE A 36 16.03 3.40 -9.48
CA ILE A 36 16.24 3.61 -8.03
C ILE A 36 15.79 5.02 -7.71
N PRO A 37 14.73 5.19 -6.91
CA PRO A 37 14.29 6.52 -6.48
C PRO A 37 15.28 7.13 -5.49
N ASP A 38 15.28 8.47 -5.39
CA ASP A 38 16.23 9.23 -4.56
C ASP A 38 16.18 8.88 -3.06
N ASN A 39 15.04 8.40 -2.58
CA ASN A 39 14.83 7.98 -1.19
C ASN A 39 15.24 6.53 -0.91
N ALA A 40 15.72 5.80 -1.92
CA ALA A 40 16.12 4.40 -1.77
C ALA A 40 17.65 4.27 -1.64
N ASN A 41 18.08 3.37 -0.76
CA ASN A 41 19.47 3.00 -0.61
C ASN A 41 19.86 1.95 -1.66
N LYS A 42 20.61 2.38 -2.68
CA LYS A 42 21.08 1.52 -3.78
C LYS A 42 21.76 0.24 -3.31
N ALA A 43 22.51 0.29 -2.22
CA ALA A 43 23.21 -0.87 -1.69
C ALA A 43 22.26 -1.95 -1.10
N ARG A 44 21.02 -1.58 -0.79
CA ARG A 44 19.99 -2.47 -0.23
C ARG A 44 18.93 -2.91 -1.24
N THR A 45 18.92 -2.39 -2.46
CA THR A 45 17.88 -2.70 -3.47
C THR A 45 17.81 -4.19 -3.79
N HIS A 46 18.92 -4.92 -3.68
CA HIS A 46 18.98 -6.38 -3.87
C HIS A 46 18.20 -7.17 -2.80
N LEU A 47 17.83 -6.55 -1.69
CA LEU A 47 16.99 -7.15 -0.63
C LEU A 47 15.49 -7.03 -0.92
N ASN A 48 15.10 -6.20 -1.89
CA ASN A 48 13.71 -6.10 -2.32
C ASN A 48 13.29 -7.38 -3.04
N ARG A 49 12.04 -7.80 -2.82
CA ARG A 49 11.55 -9.04 -3.44
C ARG A 49 10.06 -9.00 -3.73
N GLU A 50 9.67 -9.49 -4.90
CA GLU A 50 8.28 -9.82 -5.21
C GLU A 50 7.91 -11.13 -4.50
N LEU A 51 6.82 -11.11 -3.76
CA LEU A 51 6.34 -12.23 -2.95
C LEU A 51 5.28 -13.07 -3.68
N ILE A 52 4.85 -12.64 -4.85
CA ILE A 52 3.84 -13.33 -5.67
C ILE A 52 4.48 -13.76 -6.98
N THR A 53 4.42 -15.04 -7.25
CA THR A 53 4.85 -15.58 -8.55
C THR A 53 3.83 -15.19 -9.61
N PHE A 54 4.28 -14.53 -10.65
CA PHE A 54 3.42 -14.18 -11.79
C PHE A 54 3.08 -15.41 -12.62
N PRO A 55 1.90 -15.45 -13.26
CA PRO A 55 1.56 -16.48 -14.24
C PRO A 55 2.54 -16.53 -15.41
N ASP A 56 2.61 -17.69 -16.08
CA ASP A 56 3.46 -17.84 -17.26
C ASP A 56 3.18 -16.78 -18.32
N GLY A 57 4.23 -16.17 -18.83
CA GLY A 57 4.17 -15.10 -19.82
C GLY A 57 3.92 -13.70 -19.25
N VAL A 58 3.60 -13.56 -17.96
CA VAL A 58 3.42 -12.27 -17.27
C VAL A 58 4.75 -11.82 -16.67
N ARG A 59 5.22 -10.61 -17.02
CA ARG A 59 6.55 -10.13 -16.68
C ARG A 59 6.58 -8.89 -15.79
N SER A 60 5.41 -8.27 -15.57
CA SER A 60 5.29 -7.03 -14.81
C SER A 60 3.98 -6.97 -14.03
N ARG A 61 3.97 -6.11 -13.02
CA ARG A 61 2.79 -5.77 -12.23
C ARG A 61 1.62 -5.30 -13.13
N THR A 62 1.91 -4.49 -14.14
CA THR A 62 0.89 -3.99 -15.08
C THR A 62 0.28 -5.14 -15.90
N GLU A 63 1.12 -6.05 -16.39
CA GLU A 63 0.65 -7.25 -17.08
C GLU A 63 -0.14 -8.18 -16.16
N ALA A 64 0.26 -8.33 -14.90
CA ALA A 64 -0.47 -9.13 -13.91
C ALA A 64 -1.88 -8.57 -13.64
N VAL A 65 -2.01 -7.24 -13.54
CA VAL A 65 -3.33 -6.58 -13.44
C VAL A 65 -4.19 -6.88 -14.67
N GLN A 66 -3.64 -6.75 -15.88
CA GLN A 66 -4.38 -7.01 -17.11
C GLN A 66 -4.74 -8.51 -17.23
N TYR A 67 -3.80 -9.40 -16.96
CA TYR A 67 -4.02 -10.85 -16.93
C TYR A 67 -5.19 -11.23 -16.02
N ARG A 68 -5.23 -10.69 -14.78
CA ARG A 68 -6.33 -10.95 -13.86
C ARG A 68 -7.67 -10.46 -14.37
N ILE A 69 -7.71 -9.27 -15.00
CA ILE A 69 -8.93 -8.72 -15.61
C ILE A 69 -9.43 -9.62 -16.75
N ASP A 70 -8.54 -10.04 -17.62
CA ASP A 70 -8.88 -10.83 -18.80
C ASP A 70 -9.39 -12.24 -18.43
N ASN A 71 -8.87 -12.79 -17.32
CA ASN A 71 -9.26 -14.12 -16.81
C ASN A 71 -10.36 -14.08 -15.73
N ALA A 72 -10.96 -12.92 -15.47
CA ALA A 72 -11.96 -12.76 -14.42
C ALA A 72 -13.39 -13.18 -14.82
N GLY A 73 -13.63 -13.51 -16.08
CA GLY A 73 -14.97 -13.80 -16.60
C GLY A 73 -15.93 -12.60 -16.53
N LEU A 74 -15.41 -11.38 -16.73
CA LEU A 74 -16.20 -10.16 -16.67
C LEU A 74 -17.22 -10.12 -17.83
N HIS A 75 -18.49 -9.91 -17.51
CA HIS A 75 -19.56 -9.77 -18.52
C HIS A 75 -19.56 -8.42 -19.23
N ARG A 76 -18.89 -7.41 -18.70
CA ARG A 76 -18.85 -6.07 -19.26
C ARG A 76 -17.42 -5.65 -19.56
N LYS A 77 -17.24 -4.99 -20.70
CA LYS A 77 -15.95 -4.36 -21.05
C LYS A 77 -15.56 -3.34 -20.00
N VAL A 78 -14.30 -3.37 -19.61
CA VAL A 78 -13.73 -2.42 -18.66
C VAL A 78 -13.59 -1.05 -19.34
N GLY A 79 -14.18 -0.02 -18.73
CA GLY A 79 -14.14 1.36 -19.23
C GLY A 79 -12.78 2.02 -18.99
N LYS A 80 -12.44 3.02 -19.83
CA LYS A 80 -11.17 3.75 -19.74
C LYS A 80 -10.93 4.39 -18.35
N ASN A 81 -11.99 4.93 -17.73
CA ASN A 81 -11.91 5.64 -16.44
C ASN A 81 -12.18 4.73 -15.24
N GLN A 82 -12.29 3.43 -15.45
CA GLN A 82 -12.56 2.49 -14.37
C GLN A 82 -11.26 2.16 -13.63
N THR A 83 -11.31 2.19 -12.30
CA THR A 83 -10.17 1.79 -11.45
C THR A 83 -9.87 0.31 -11.66
N LYS A 84 -8.72 -0.01 -12.23
CA LYS A 84 -8.30 -1.38 -12.54
C LYS A 84 -7.53 -2.03 -11.40
N ALA A 85 -6.87 -1.24 -10.57
CA ALA A 85 -6.10 -1.72 -9.45
C ALA A 85 -6.26 -0.84 -8.21
N ILE A 86 -6.13 -1.44 -7.04
CA ILE A 86 -5.99 -0.78 -5.76
C ILE A 86 -4.56 -1.05 -5.30
N ARG A 87 -3.83 0.00 -4.97
CA ARG A 87 -2.50 -0.07 -4.37
C ARG A 87 -2.66 -0.06 -2.86
N ILE A 88 -1.92 -0.91 -2.20
CA ILE A 88 -1.97 -1.03 -0.74
C ILE A 88 -0.53 -0.97 -0.21
N ILE A 89 -0.29 -0.07 0.74
CA ILE A 89 0.95 -0.01 1.50
C ILE A 89 0.68 -0.62 2.86
N LEU A 90 1.48 -1.62 3.24
CA LEU A 90 1.42 -2.28 4.53
C LEU A 90 2.78 -2.15 5.23
N THR A 91 2.76 -1.61 6.45
CA THR A 91 3.95 -1.44 7.28
C THR A 91 3.55 -1.20 8.74
N GLY A 92 4.46 -0.71 9.54
CA GLY A 92 4.24 -0.27 10.92
C GLY A 92 5.11 0.91 11.29
N SER A 93 5.01 1.34 12.54
CA SER A 93 5.90 2.36 13.09
C SER A 93 7.36 1.95 12.88
N HIS A 94 8.21 2.90 12.47
CA HIS A 94 9.60 2.64 12.10
C HIS A 94 10.35 1.79 13.12
N GLU A 95 10.33 2.18 14.38
CA GLU A 95 11.03 1.47 15.45
C GLU A 95 10.62 -0.01 15.55
N GLN A 96 9.31 -0.30 15.40
CA GLN A 96 8.83 -1.68 15.48
C GLN A 96 9.20 -2.48 14.24
N MET A 97 9.16 -1.88 13.06
CA MET A 97 9.59 -2.54 11.83
C MET A 97 11.08 -2.88 11.87
N MET A 98 11.92 -1.99 12.41
CA MET A 98 13.34 -2.29 12.61
C MET A 98 13.57 -3.43 13.61
N LYS A 99 12.76 -3.52 14.68
CA LYS A 99 12.82 -4.65 15.62
C LYS A 99 12.40 -5.97 14.95
N ILE A 100 11.38 -5.96 14.10
CA ILE A 100 10.93 -7.13 13.33
C ILE A 100 12.06 -7.62 12.41
N GLU A 101 12.71 -6.70 11.68
CA GLU A 101 13.86 -7.02 10.82
C GLU A 101 15.02 -7.61 11.64
N GLN A 102 15.46 -6.92 12.68
CA GLN A 102 16.60 -7.32 13.52
C GLN A 102 16.38 -8.64 14.27
N SER A 103 15.14 -8.94 14.61
CA SER A 103 14.78 -10.21 15.29
C SER A 103 14.61 -11.40 14.34
N GLY A 104 14.84 -11.24 13.04
CA GLY A 104 14.67 -12.29 12.03
C GLY A 104 13.21 -12.68 11.79
N LYS A 105 12.24 -11.84 12.19
CA LYS A 105 10.80 -12.12 12.03
C LYS A 105 10.20 -11.55 10.75
N LEU A 106 11.02 -10.99 9.87
CA LEU A 106 10.54 -10.30 8.67
C LEU A 106 9.77 -11.22 7.74
N ASP A 107 10.26 -12.45 7.51
CA ASP A 107 9.57 -13.41 6.65
C ASP A 107 8.22 -13.82 7.24
N LYS A 108 8.17 -14.08 8.53
CA LYS A 108 6.89 -14.37 9.21
C LYS A 108 5.91 -13.20 9.11
N TRP A 109 6.42 -11.96 9.20
CA TRP A 109 5.62 -10.76 9.02
C TRP A 109 5.11 -10.62 7.58
N THR A 110 5.94 -10.89 6.56
CA THR A 110 5.51 -10.88 5.16
C THR A 110 4.45 -11.93 4.88
N ASP A 111 4.61 -13.15 5.40
CA ASP A 111 3.64 -14.24 5.25
C ASP A 111 2.28 -13.89 5.87
N ALA A 112 2.29 -13.30 7.08
CA ALA A 112 1.07 -12.86 7.74
C ALA A 112 0.35 -11.75 6.94
N ASN A 113 1.10 -10.83 6.33
CA ASN A 113 0.56 -9.80 5.44
C ASN A 113 -0.05 -10.41 4.17
N LEU A 114 0.64 -11.33 3.51
CA LEU A 114 0.11 -12.03 2.33
C LEU A 114 -1.16 -12.79 2.66
N LYS A 115 -1.18 -13.48 3.79
CA LYS A 115 -2.37 -14.19 4.25
C LYS A 115 -3.53 -13.21 4.46
N TRP A 116 -3.32 -12.09 5.16
CA TRP A 116 -4.36 -11.09 5.38
C TRP A 116 -4.87 -10.48 4.06
N LEU A 117 -3.98 -10.21 3.10
CA LEU A 117 -4.35 -9.70 1.78
C LEU A 117 -5.25 -10.69 1.04
N ARG A 118 -4.86 -11.97 1.00
CA ARG A 118 -5.60 -13.04 0.31
C ARG A 118 -6.97 -13.30 0.96
N ASP A 119 -7.01 -13.37 2.29
CA ASP A 119 -8.25 -13.55 3.05
C ASP A 119 -9.22 -12.35 2.86
N THR A 120 -8.68 -11.14 2.71
CA THR A 120 -9.47 -9.90 2.62
C THR A 120 -9.99 -9.62 1.21
N PHE A 121 -9.15 -9.83 0.20
CA PHE A 121 -9.45 -9.41 -1.18
C PHE A 121 -9.67 -10.58 -2.15
N GLY A 122 -9.40 -11.80 -1.71
CA GLY A 122 -9.39 -13.00 -2.54
C GLY A 122 -8.00 -13.25 -3.16
N GLU A 123 -7.59 -14.52 -3.15
CA GLU A 123 -6.25 -14.93 -3.58
C GLU A 123 -5.91 -14.45 -5.00
N ASP A 124 -6.79 -14.74 -5.97
CA ASP A 124 -6.60 -14.36 -7.37
C ASP A 124 -6.55 -12.84 -7.60
N ASN A 125 -7.11 -12.06 -6.70
CA ASN A 125 -7.17 -10.61 -6.84
C ASN A 125 -5.88 -9.91 -6.37
N VAL A 126 -5.07 -10.59 -5.55
CA VAL A 126 -3.75 -10.08 -5.10
C VAL A 126 -2.70 -10.46 -6.13
N VAL A 127 -2.42 -9.57 -7.07
CA VAL A 127 -1.63 -9.88 -8.26
C VAL A 127 -0.15 -9.53 -8.16
N SER A 128 0.25 -8.75 -7.15
CA SER A 128 1.65 -8.39 -6.87
C SER A 128 1.78 -7.96 -5.42
N CYS A 129 2.89 -8.30 -4.78
CA CYS A 129 3.21 -7.86 -3.43
C CYS A 129 4.73 -7.77 -3.27
N VAL A 130 5.28 -6.57 -3.35
CA VAL A 130 6.73 -6.33 -3.29
C VAL A 130 7.14 -5.86 -1.90
N LEU A 131 8.11 -6.55 -1.30
CA LEU A 131 8.79 -6.08 -0.10
C LEU A 131 9.89 -5.09 -0.49
N HIS A 132 9.84 -3.88 0.05
CA HIS A 132 10.90 -2.89 -0.04
C HIS A 132 11.72 -2.87 1.24
N MET A 133 13.02 -3.12 1.08
CA MET A 133 14.04 -3.10 2.12
C MET A 133 15.09 -2.00 1.91
N ASP A 134 14.97 -1.30 0.81
CA ASP A 134 15.92 -0.26 0.37
C ASP A 134 15.48 1.17 0.77
N GLU A 135 14.33 1.33 1.39
CA GLU A 135 13.88 2.60 1.96
C GLU A 135 14.05 2.61 3.50
N LYS A 136 13.76 3.76 4.13
CA LYS A 136 13.97 3.98 5.57
C LYS A 136 13.30 2.94 6.47
N THR A 137 12.12 2.46 6.08
CA THR A 137 11.32 1.51 6.86
C THR A 137 10.87 0.37 5.96
N PRO A 138 11.06 -0.91 6.34
CA PRO A 138 10.55 -2.04 5.59
C PRO A 138 9.03 -1.93 5.40
N HIS A 139 8.56 -2.11 4.16
CA HIS A 139 7.14 -2.03 3.84
C HIS A 139 6.79 -2.88 2.61
N LEU A 140 5.51 -3.19 2.48
CA LEU A 140 4.97 -3.92 1.35
C LEU A 140 4.17 -2.98 0.44
N HIS A 141 4.39 -3.10 -0.84
CA HIS A 141 3.51 -2.59 -1.89
C HIS A 141 2.70 -3.73 -2.48
N ALA A 142 1.43 -3.85 -2.10
CA ALA A 142 0.54 -4.81 -2.72
C ALA A 142 -0.33 -4.17 -3.80
N THR A 143 -0.68 -4.96 -4.81
CA THR A 143 -1.58 -4.58 -5.90
C THR A 143 -2.75 -5.54 -5.95
N VAL A 144 -3.95 -5.02 -5.81
CA VAL A 144 -5.20 -5.78 -5.82
C VAL A 144 -6.07 -5.35 -6.99
N VAL A 145 -6.52 -6.30 -7.81
CA VAL A 145 -7.54 -6.06 -8.83
C VAL A 145 -8.91 -6.19 -8.17
N PRO A 146 -9.75 -5.13 -8.15
CA PRO A 146 -10.98 -5.10 -7.37
C PRO A 146 -12.12 -5.86 -8.06
N ILE A 147 -11.95 -7.16 -8.28
CA ILE A 147 -12.98 -8.03 -8.80
C ILE A 147 -13.81 -8.56 -7.64
N VAL A 148 -15.12 -8.32 -7.71
CA VAL A 148 -16.08 -8.75 -6.71
C VAL A 148 -17.17 -9.56 -7.36
N THR A 149 -17.70 -10.55 -6.63
CA THR A 149 -18.84 -11.39 -7.01
C THR A 149 -20.05 -11.07 -6.16
N GLY A 150 -21.25 -11.48 -6.59
CA GLY A 150 -22.48 -11.30 -5.84
C GLY A 150 -23.31 -10.09 -6.28
N GLU A 151 -24.45 -9.90 -5.64
CA GLU A 151 -25.42 -8.89 -6.02
C GLU A 151 -24.92 -7.47 -5.79
N ARG A 152 -25.17 -6.58 -6.75
CA ARG A 152 -24.91 -5.16 -6.62
C ARG A 152 -25.94 -4.52 -5.70
N LYS A 153 -25.59 -4.24 -4.45
CA LYS A 153 -26.44 -3.43 -3.56
C LYS A 153 -26.48 -1.99 -4.08
N ARG A 154 -27.58 -1.59 -4.67
CA ARG A 154 -27.82 -0.21 -5.08
C ARG A 154 -28.57 0.51 -3.96
N LYS A 155 -28.11 1.71 -3.57
CA LYS A 155 -28.99 2.63 -2.82
C LYS A 155 -30.16 2.97 -3.71
N SER A 156 -31.40 2.65 -3.29
CA SER A 156 -32.61 3.16 -3.93
C SER A 156 -32.63 4.68 -3.77
N ARG A 157 -32.52 5.42 -4.87
CA ARG A 157 -33.10 6.76 -4.94
C ARG A 157 -34.55 6.55 -5.36
N GLU A 158 -35.46 7.24 -4.70
CA GLU A 158 -36.87 7.32 -5.13
C GLU A 158 -36.93 7.62 -6.62
N GLY A 159 -37.52 6.71 -7.36
CA GLY A 159 -37.61 6.72 -8.82
C GLY A 159 -37.22 5.34 -9.38
N GLU A 160 -38.21 4.49 -9.56
CA GLU A 160 -38.01 3.09 -10.02
C GLU A 160 -37.40 3.04 -11.43
N LYS A 161 -36.11 2.85 -11.50
CA LYS A 161 -35.49 2.19 -12.65
C LYS A 161 -35.17 0.76 -12.24
N LYS A 162 -35.98 -0.20 -12.67
CA LYS A 162 -35.72 -1.64 -12.58
C LYS A 162 -34.45 -1.95 -13.36
N TYR A 163 -33.31 -2.05 -12.66
CA TYR A 163 -32.09 -2.58 -13.26
C TYR A 163 -32.09 -4.10 -13.02
N ARG A 164 -31.85 -4.85 -14.10
CA ARG A 164 -31.58 -6.28 -14.03
C ARG A 164 -30.52 -6.55 -12.96
N THR A 165 -30.85 -7.39 -11.99
CA THR A 165 -29.87 -7.85 -10.97
C THR A 165 -28.72 -8.53 -11.72
N GLN A 166 -27.52 -7.95 -11.68
CA GLN A 166 -26.34 -8.57 -12.27
C GLN A 166 -25.67 -9.42 -11.21
N THR A 167 -25.75 -10.72 -11.40
CA THR A 167 -24.95 -11.72 -10.70
C THR A 167 -23.71 -12.02 -11.53
N GLY A 168 -22.57 -12.20 -10.89
CA GLY A 168 -21.31 -12.56 -11.55
C GLY A 168 -20.17 -11.60 -11.27
N PRO A 169 -18.96 -11.92 -11.77
CA PRO A 169 -17.77 -11.12 -11.53
C PRO A 169 -17.88 -9.72 -12.16
N ARG A 170 -17.48 -8.72 -11.41
CA ARG A 170 -17.42 -7.33 -11.87
C ARG A 170 -16.23 -6.58 -11.25
N LEU A 171 -15.67 -5.67 -12.01
CA LEU A 171 -14.63 -4.77 -11.52
C LEU A 171 -15.28 -3.61 -10.77
N SER A 172 -15.06 -3.50 -9.44
CA SER A 172 -15.68 -2.49 -8.60
C SER A 172 -14.79 -2.05 -7.44
N ALA A 173 -14.01 -1.01 -7.66
CA ALA A 173 -13.22 -0.40 -6.60
C ALA A 173 -14.10 0.25 -5.51
N ASP A 174 -15.32 0.70 -5.84
CA ASP A 174 -16.25 1.28 -4.87
C ASP A 174 -16.74 0.26 -3.85
N ASP A 175 -16.98 -0.99 -4.28
CA ASP A 175 -17.39 -2.05 -3.37
C ASP A 175 -16.24 -2.48 -2.44
N VAL A 176 -14.98 -2.36 -2.89
CA VAL A 176 -13.78 -2.67 -2.09
C VAL A 176 -13.40 -1.52 -1.18
N MET A 177 -13.48 -0.27 -1.63
CA MET A 177 -13.00 0.92 -0.91
C MET A 177 -14.13 1.74 -0.24
N GLY A 178 -15.29 1.15 0.00
CA GLY A 178 -16.38 1.81 0.73
C GLY A 178 -15.96 2.20 2.15
N ARG A 179 -16.51 3.31 2.69
CA ARG A 179 -16.13 3.84 4.03
C ARG A 179 -16.16 2.79 5.14
N GLY A 180 -17.21 1.98 5.21
CA GLY A 180 -17.33 0.92 6.21
C GLY A 180 -16.24 -0.15 6.06
N ARG A 181 -15.87 -0.47 4.82
CA ARG A 181 -14.83 -1.44 4.50
C ARG A 181 -13.45 -0.98 4.95
N LEU A 182 -13.11 0.29 4.69
CA LEU A 182 -11.80 0.84 5.09
C LEU A 182 -11.58 0.77 6.61
N SER A 183 -12.62 1.07 7.40
CA SER A 183 -12.54 0.92 8.85
C SER A 183 -12.36 -0.54 9.28
N THR A 184 -13.07 -1.47 8.63
CA THR A 184 -12.92 -2.91 8.87
C THR A 184 -11.50 -3.38 8.54
N TYR A 185 -10.92 -2.95 7.42
CA TYR A 185 -9.55 -3.31 7.06
C TYR A 185 -8.53 -2.83 8.08
N GLN A 186 -8.69 -1.61 8.59
CA GLN A 186 -7.82 -1.10 9.66
C GLN A 186 -7.89 -1.97 10.93
N ASN A 187 -9.08 -2.45 11.28
CA ASN A 187 -9.27 -3.29 12.46
C ASN A 187 -8.68 -4.70 12.25
N THR A 188 -9.03 -5.35 11.14
CA THR A 188 -8.58 -6.73 10.84
C THR A 188 -7.08 -6.80 10.57
N TYR A 189 -6.52 -5.76 9.94
CA TYR A 189 -5.08 -5.66 9.71
C TYR A 189 -4.32 -5.52 11.03
N ALA A 190 -4.76 -4.62 11.90
CA ALA A 190 -4.13 -4.46 13.22
C ALA A 190 -4.22 -5.73 14.06
N GLU A 191 -5.33 -6.48 13.96
CA GLU A 191 -5.46 -7.78 14.62
C GLU A 191 -4.44 -8.79 14.09
N ALA A 192 -4.29 -8.89 12.76
CA ALA A 192 -3.32 -9.78 12.13
C ALA A 192 -1.86 -9.40 12.47
N MET A 193 -1.59 -8.12 12.73
CA MET A 193 -0.25 -7.61 13.06
C MET A 193 0.06 -7.57 14.56
N ARG A 194 -0.87 -7.98 15.42
CA ARG A 194 -0.70 -7.94 16.88
C ARG A 194 0.48 -8.76 17.39
N GLU A 195 0.71 -9.93 16.82
CA GLU A 195 1.84 -10.79 17.20
C GLU A 195 3.22 -10.16 16.94
N PHE A 196 3.26 -9.16 16.05
CA PHE A 196 4.46 -8.38 15.73
C PHE A 196 4.58 -7.11 16.58
N GLY A 197 3.73 -6.93 17.59
CA GLY A 197 3.74 -5.76 18.47
C GLY A 197 3.16 -4.49 17.83
N LEU A 198 2.42 -4.62 16.73
CA LEU A 198 1.75 -3.53 16.05
C LEU A 198 0.28 -3.46 16.44
N GLN A 199 -0.24 -2.26 16.65
CA GLN A 199 -1.60 -2.01 17.13
C GLN A 199 -2.38 -1.11 16.19
N ARG A 200 -3.69 -1.09 16.35
CA ARG A 200 -4.59 -0.20 15.61
C ARG A 200 -4.24 1.27 15.87
N GLY A 201 -4.14 2.05 14.82
CA GLY A 201 -4.04 3.50 14.94
C GLY A 201 -5.28 4.12 15.60
N VAL A 202 -5.14 5.34 16.12
CA VAL A 202 -6.22 6.05 16.84
C VAL A 202 -7.42 6.29 15.91
N VAL A 203 -8.59 5.79 16.32
CA VAL A 203 -9.83 6.01 15.58
C VAL A 203 -10.21 7.48 15.65
N GLY A 204 -10.53 8.10 14.50
CA GLY A 204 -10.86 9.52 14.44
C GLY A 204 -9.67 10.47 14.52
N SER A 205 -8.44 9.94 14.42
CA SER A 205 -7.24 10.78 14.31
C SER A 205 -7.37 11.79 13.17
N THR A 206 -7.00 13.04 13.44
CA THR A 206 -6.92 14.11 12.44
C THR A 206 -5.66 14.03 11.57
N ALA A 207 -4.76 13.09 11.88
CA ALA A 207 -3.55 12.85 11.10
C ALA A 207 -3.92 12.50 9.65
N LYS A 208 -3.49 13.34 8.71
CA LYS A 208 -3.67 13.11 7.28
C LYS A 208 -2.49 12.31 6.75
N HIS A 209 -2.78 11.41 5.81
CA HIS A 209 -1.70 10.80 5.04
C HIS A 209 -0.93 11.89 4.31
N GLN A 210 0.37 11.96 4.57
CA GLN A 210 1.28 12.83 3.86
C GLN A 210 1.93 12.04 2.73
N SER A 211 2.06 12.64 1.56
CA SER A 211 2.90 12.08 0.51
C SER A 211 4.36 12.05 0.98
N ASN A 212 5.16 11.13 0.47
CA ASN A 212 6.60 11.10 0.79
C ASN A 212 7.27 12.46 0.55
N GLY A 213 6.90 13.15 -0.53
CA GLY A 213 7.43 14.49 -0.82
C GLY A 213 7.06 15.54 0.23
N GLU A 214 5.83 15.51 0.76
CA GLU A 214 5.40 16.41 1.84
C GLU A 214 6.10 16.07 3.15
N PHE A 215 6.22 14.79 3.47
CA PHE A 215 6.94 14.33 4.66
C PHE A 215 8.41 14.76 4.67
N TYR A 216 9.14 14.54 3.57
CA TYR A 216 10.54 14.98 3.46
C TYR A 216 10.68 16.49 3.49
N ARG A 217 9.77 17.24 2.85
CA ARG A 217 9.78 18.71 2.92
C ARG A 217 9.58 19.21 4.34
N GLN A 218 8.69 18.61 5.10
CA GLN A 218 8.51 18.97 6.51
C GLN A 218 9.71 18.59 7.37
N GLN A 219 10.32 17.43 7.14
CA GLN A 219 11.55 17.05 7.83
C GLN A 219 12.71 18.02 7.52
N MET A 220 12.89 18.41 6.27
CA MET A 220 13.92 19.39 5.89
C MET A 220 13.71 20.72 6.60
N LEU A 221 12.48 21.24 6.60
CA LEU A 221 12.14 22.47 7.34
C LEU A 221 12.42 22.35 8.85
N GLN A 222 12.17 21.18 9.43
CA GLN A 222 12.47 20.92 10.85
C GLN A 222 14.00 20.93 11.10
N TYR A 223 14.78 20.27 10.27
CA TYR A 223 16.23 20.27 10.36
C TYR A 223 16.83 21.68 10.20
N GLU A 224 16.34 22.48 9.24
CA GLU A 224 16.76 23.87 9.05
C GLU A 224 16.48 24.71 10.30
N ASN A 225 15.31 24.57 10.91
CA ASN A 225 14.97 25.26 12.16
C ASN A 225 15.82 24.81 13.34
N ASP A 226 16.11 23.50 13.47
CA ASP A 226 16.96 22.97 14.52
C ASP A 226 18.41 23.44 14.36
N ILE A 227 18.94 23.48 13.15
CA ILE A 227 20.27 24.04 12.85
C ILE A 227 20.32 25.54 13.20
N ALA A 228 19.31 26.31 12.80
CA ALA A 228 19.26 27.74 13.13
C ALA A 228 19.22 27.97 14.64
N ARG A 229 18.45 27.17 15.39
CA ARG A 229 18.41 27.24 16.86
C ARG A 229 19.77 26.91 17.48
N LEU A 230 20.40 25.80 17.05
CA LEU A 230 21.72 25.40 17.58
C LEU A 230 22.81 26.44 17.28
N ASN A 231 22.80 27.04 16.09
CA ASN A 231 23.75 28.11 15.77
C ASN A 231 23.54 29.31 16.66
N ALA A 232 22.29 29.72 16.95
CA ALA A 232 22.01 30.83 17.86
C ALA A 232 22.45 30.53 19.32
N GLU A 233 22.32 29.26 19.75
CA GLU A 233 22.81 28.81 21.07
C GLU A 233 24.33 28.85 21.15
N VAL A 234 25.04 28.43 20.08
CA VAL A 234 26.51 28.49 20.00
C VAL A 234 27.00 29.92 19.99
N GLU A 235 26.36 30.83 19.23
CA GLU A 235 26.73 32.26 19.24
C GLU A 235 26.59 32.86 20.62
N LYS A 236 25.50 32.62 21.33
CA LYS A 236 25.31 33.09 22.71
C LYS A 236 26.34 32.53 23.69
N ALA A 237 26.75 31.27 23.51
CA ALA A 237 27.78 30.65 24.35
C ALA A 237 29.18 31.20 24.10
N ASN A 238 29.44 31.74 22.90
CA ASN A 238 30.73 32.36 22.55
C ASN A 238 30.83 33.84 22.94
N GLU A 239 29.73 34.50 23.27
CA GLU A 239 29.67 35.90 23.70
C GLU A 239 29.77 36.08 25.23
N GLY A 240 29.71 34.99 26.01
CA GLY A 240 29.80 34.99 27.48
C GLY A 240 31.11 34.45 28.01
#